data_83396fc0d9d2953128ff51848a0da247
#
_entry.id   83396fc0d9d2953128ff51848a0da247
#
_cell.length_a   1.000
_cell.length_b   1.000
_cell.length_c   1.000
_cell.angle_alpha   90.00
_cell.angle_beta   90.00
_cell.angle_gamma   90.00
#
_symmetry.space_group_name_H-M   'P 1'
#
loop_
_entity.id
_entity.type
_entity.pdbx_description
1 polymer ?
#
loop_
_entity_poly.entity_id
_entity_poly.type
_entity_poly.pdbx_seq_one_letter_code
_entity_poly.pdbx_strand_id
1 'polypeptide(L)'
;MDDKTLTPETVDFEDFMRFLDVQHYLGLRGSDTWSEEGNEGTIVTKFLIGSILARHVNALDTVPDLYLEFARRLDLGDTVITFNYDTLLERALDAVGKPYRLFPTRLKDVGEFGGIVDDSRDEVVVLKVHGSIDWFDRADFERRVAWHERQKAPPPEDIIFSDEKVLGLERLIDGPHHNSDPLRTVYRARNLKALYAKSLLFMATPRMLPPSATKLLYATRLNDFWADMGNAGYYNFGMAIIGFSLPAQDEYARQILYGLVTNYQRNNWDQDELGRKKTPLAIVDFFPDTPSEARFRERYRFVDWSRADISGKGLDLASLDKVFA
;
A
#
# COMPACT_ATOMS: atom_id res chain seq x y z
N MET A 1 4.82 -12.54 -26.99
CA MET A 1 5.14 -13.93 -26.63
C MET A 1 4.40 -14.84 -27.60
N ASP A 2 5.05 -15.18 -28.70
CA ASP A 2 4.49 -16.13 -29.69
C ASP A 2 5.03 -17.56 -29.46
N ASP A 3 5.52 -17.83 -28.27
CA ASP A 3 5.99 -19.16 -27.92
C ASP A 3 4.76 -20.00 -27.52
N LYS A 4 4.34 -20.88 -28.44
CA LYS A 4 3.20 -21.78 -28.26
C LYS A 4 3.36 -22.76 -27.09
N THR A 5 4.50 -22.72 -26.40
CA THR A 5 4.78 -23.55 -25.21
C THR A 5 4.34 -22.91 -23.90
N LEU A 6 4.04 -21.59 -23.87
CA LEU A 6 3.59 -20.89 -22.68
C LEU A 6 2.08 -20.82 -22.66
N THR A 7 1.46 -21.41 -21.66
CA THR A 7 0.03 -21.30 -21.37
C THR A 7 -0.18 -20.44 -20.12
N PRO A 8 -1.40 -19.87 -19.89
CA PRO A 8 -1.69 -19.12 -18.69
C PRO A 8 -1.36 -19.88 -17.38
N GLU A 9 -1.44 -21.20 -17.41
CA GLU A 9 -1.18 -22.07 -16.27
C GLU A 9 0.31 -22.29 -16.01
N THR A 10 1.18 -22.05 -16.99
CA THR A 10 2.62 -22.29 -16.91
C THR A 10 3.44 -21.02 -16.77
N VAL A 11 2.81 -19.85 -16.98
CA VAL A 11 3.48 -18.54 -16.83
C VAL A 11 3.45 -18.12 -15.37
N ASP A 12 4.64 -17.88 -14.79
CA ASP A 12 4.72 -17.16 -13.52
C ASP A 12 4.28 -15.71 -13.72
N PHE A 13 3.29 -15.28 -12.93
CA PHE A 13 2.69 -13.97 -13.11
C PHE A 13 3.65 -12.81 -12.80
N GLU A 14 4.51 -12.97 -11.81
CA GLU A 14 5.52 -11.97 -11.45
C GLU A 14 6.60 -11.87 -12.53
N ASP A 15 7.00 -12.99 -13.13
CA ASP A 15 7.92 -13.02 -14.26
C ASP A 15 7.32 -12.36 -15.51
N PHE A 16 6.03 -12.57 -15.76
CA PHE A 16 5.31 -11.87 -16.82
C PHE A 16 5.29 -10.35 -16.60
N MET A 17 4.98 -9.91 -15.39
CA MET A 17 5.00 -8.48 -15.06
C MET A 17 6.40 -7.90 -15.19
N ARG A 18 7.43 -8.61 -14.73
CA ARG A 18 8.83 -8.19 -14.90
C ARG A 18 9.20 -8.02 -16.37
N PHE A 19 8.75 -8.92 -17.23
CA PHE A 19 8.98 -8.81 -18.67
C PHE A 19 8.36 -7.51 -19.23
N LEU A 20 7.13 -7.16 -18.83
CA LEU A 20 6.48 -5.92 -19.25
C LEU A 20 7.25 -4.69 -18.74
N ASP A 21 7.69 -4.70 -17.48
CA ASP A 21 8.45 -3.61 -16.88
C ASP A 21 9.78 -3.36 -17.62
N VAL A 22 10.52 -4.42 -17.94
CA VAL A 22 11.78 -4.32 -18.69
C VAL A 22 11.54 -3.77 -20.09
N GLN A 23 10.49 -4.25 -20.79
CA GLN A 23 10.12 -3.72 -22.10
C GLN A 23 9.83 -2.21 -22.06
N HIS A 24 9.05 -1.79 -21.06
CA HIS A 24 8.70 -0.38 -20.87
C HIS A 24 9.93 0.46 -20.54
N TYR A 25 10.72 0.06 -19.54
CA TYR A 25 11.90 0.80 -19.08
C TYR A 25 12.95 1.00 -20.17
N LEU A 26 13.17 -0.02 -20.97
CA LEU A 26 14.15 0.03 -22.09
C LEU A 26 13.57 0.58 -23.40
N GLY A 27 12.29 0.93 -23.45
CA GLY A 27 11.65 1.44 -24.68
C GLY A 27 11.63 0.44 -25.83
N LEU A 28 11.59 -0.86 -25.55
CA LEU A 28 11.76 -1.91 -26.57
C LEU A 28 10.61 -1.99 -27.58
N ARG A 29 9.44 -1.42 -27.26
CA ARG A 29 8.27 -1.37 -28.13
C ARG A 29 7.91 0.05 -28.61
N GLY A 30 8.79 1.00 -28.53
CA GLY A 30 8.60 2.34 -29.08
C GLY A 30 7.37 3.07 -28.49
N SER A 31 6.25 3.09 -29.20
CA SER A 31 5.03 3.82 -28.81
C SER A 31 4.38 3.33 -27.53
N ASP A 32 4.68 2.12 -27.06
CA ASP A 32 4.15 1.59 -25.81
C ASP A 32 4.76 2.25 -24.56
N THR A 33 5.70 3.17 -24.73
CA THR A 33 6.39 3.88 -23.63
C THR A 33 5.83 5.28 -23.36
N TRP A 34 4.63 5.59 -23.85
CA TRP A 34 4.01 6.92 -23.72
C TRP A 34 3.55 7.27 -22.28
N SER A 35 3.37 6.28 -21.43
CA SER A 35 2.89 6.46 -20.05
C SER A 35 4.00 6.18 -19.03
N GLU A 36 4.10 7.02 -18.01
CA GLU A 36 4.95 6.78 -16.84
C GLU A 36 4.47 5.59 -15.99
N GLU A 37 3.24 5.13 -16.21
CA GLU A 37 2.59 4.03 -15.45
C GLU A 37 2.93 2.63 -15.97
N GLY A 38 3.62 2.54 -17.10
CA GLY A 38 3.94 1.30 -17.77
C GLY A 38 3.46 1.28 -19.23
N ASN A 39 3.74 0.19 -19.92
CA ASN A 39 3.21 -0.06 -21.26
C ASN A 39 1.73 -0.49 -21.20
N GLU A 40 1.07 -0.64 -22.36
CA GLU A 40 -0.33 -1.05 -22.45
C GLU A 40 -0.63 -2.34 -21.66
N GLY A 41 0.26 -3.34 -21.76
CA GLY A 41 0.11 -4.59 -21.02
C GLY A 41 0.10 -4.40 -19.51
N THR A 42 0.98 -3.54 -18.99
CA THR A 42 1.03 -3.18 -17.55
C THR A 42 -0.25 -2.46 -17.12
N ILE A 43 -0.71 -1.48 -17.92
CA ILE A 43 -1.92 -0.70 -17.65
C ILE A 43 -3.16 -1.60 -17.60
N VAL A 44 -3.34 -2.45 -18.62
CA VAL A 44 -4.46 -3.40 -18.68
C VAL A 44 -4.41 -4.38 -17.50
N THR A 45 -3.23 -4.86 -17.14
CA THR A 45 -3.08 -5.79 -16.01
C THR A 45 -3.42 -5.12 -14.68
N LYS A 46 -2.96 -3.90 -14.42
CA LYS A 46 -3.35 -3.13 -13.22
C LYS A 46 -4.87 -2.93 -13.15
N PHE A 47 -5.49 -2.60 -14.27
CA PHE A 47 -6.94 -2.49 -14.35
C PHE A 47 -7.66 -3.81 -14.02
N LEU A 48 -7.19 -4.93 -14.57
CA LEU A 48 -7.78 -6.25 -14.30
C LEU A 48 -7.64 -6.65 -12.84
N ILE A 49 -6.48 -6.44 -12.23
CA ILE A 49 -6.26 -6.65 -10.78
C ILE A 49 -7.26 -5.80 -9.99
N GLY A 50 -7.32 -4.51 -10.28
CA GLY A 50 -8.25 -3.59 -9.62
C GLY A 50 -9.71 -4.02 -9.76
N SER A 51 -10.12 -4.44 -10.96
CA SER A 51 -11.49 -4.91 -11.24
C SER A 51 -11.84 -6.18 -10.46
N ILE A 52 -10.92 -7.14 -10.39
CA ILE A 52 -11.11 -8.38 -9.63
C ILE A 52 -11.25 -8.07 -8.14
N LEU A 53 -10.32 -7.30 -7.57
CA LEU A 53 -10.34 -6.91 -6.17
C LEU A 53 -11.59 -6.09 -5.83
N ALA A 54 -11.92 -5.08 -6.64
CA ALA A 54 -13.12 -4.27 -6.44
C ALA A 54 -14.40 -5.11 -6.48
N ARG A 55 -14.49 -6.10 -7.37
CA ARG A 55 -15.62 -7.03 -7.43
C ARG A 55 -15.76 -7.82 -6.12
N HIS A 56 -14.66 -8.37 -5.60
CA HIS A 56 -14.68 -9.10 -4.34
C HIS A 56 -15.06 -8.19 -3.15
N VAL A 57 -14.46 -7.01 -3.06
CA VAL A 57 -14.77 -6.03 -2.00
C VAL A 57 -16.23 -5.57 -2.07
N ASN A 58 -16.74 -5.32 -3.29
CA ASN A 58 -18.14 -4.87 -3.48
C ASN A 58 -19.17 -6.00 -3.31
N ALA A 59 -18.77 -7.27 -3.41
CA ALA A 59 -19.64 -8.41 -3.14
C ALA A 59 -19.86 -8.68 -1.65
N LEU A 60 -19.08 -8.06 -0.78
CA LEU A 60 -19.26 -8.16 0.66
C LEU A 60 -20.39 -7.21 1.11
N ASP A 61 -21.48 -7.76 1.61
CA ASP A 61 -22.57 -6.99 2.19
C ASP A 61 -22.12 -6.25 3.46
N THR A 62 -21.27 -6.92 4.25
CA THR A 62 -20.67 -6.38 5.49
C THR A 62 -19.15 -6.65 5.49
N VAL A 63 -18.41 -5.82 6.20
CA VAL A 63 -16.99 -6.08 6.47
C VAL A 63 -16.87 -7.32 7.35
N PRO A 64 -15.94 -8.26 7.04
CA PRO A 64 -15.75 -9.46 7.88
C PRO A 64 -15.45 -9.11 9.34
N ASP A 65 -16.03 -9.87 10.28
CA ASP A 65 -15.93 -9.61 11.73
C ASP A 65 -14.47 -9.52 12.21
N LEU A 66 -13.58 -10.32 11.64
CA LEU A 66 -12.16 -10.30 11.99
C LEU A 66 -11.49 -8.96 11.66
N TYR A 67 -11.85 -8.34 10.52
CA TYR A 67 -11.37 -7.00 10.17
C TYR A 67 -11.95 -5.93 11.09
N LEU A 68 -13.25 -6.07 11.45
CA LEU A 68 -13.87 -5.15 12.41
C LEU A 68 -13.20 -5.24 13.78
N GLU A 69 -12.89 -6.46 14.24
CA GLU A 69 -12.22 -6.65 15.51
C GLU A 69 -10.78 -6.13 15.49
N PHE A 70 -10.04 -6.39 14.42
CA PHE A 70 -8.71 -5.80 14.23
C PHE A 70 -8.78 -4.26 14.29
N ALA A 71 -9.71 -3.65 13.54
CA ALA A 71 -9.88 -2.21 13.53
C ALA A 71 -10.28 -1.62 14.90
N ARG A 72 -11.10 -2.34 15.69
CA ARG A 72 -11.46 -1.90 17.06
C ARG A 72 -10.25 -1.87 17.99
N ARG A 73 -9.35 -2.84 17.87
CA ARG A 73 -8.19 -3.00 18.76
C ARG A 73 -7.03 -2.07 18.44
N LEU A 74 -6.95 -1.53 17.22
CA LEU A 74 -5.94 -0.51 16.91
C LEU A 74 -6.12 0.69 17.81
N ASP A 75 -5.05 1.16 18.44
CA ASP A 75 -5.04 2.42 19.17
C ASP A 75 -4.79 3.61 18.23
N LEU A 76 -5.25 4.78 18.65
CA LEU A 76 -4.93 6.02 17.94
C LEU A 76 -3.43 6.27 18.07
N GLY A 77 -2.78 6.52 16.93
CA GLY A 77 -1.31 6.60 16.84
C GLY A 77 -0.66 5.31 16.34
N ASP A 78 -1.38 4.18 16.30
CA ASP A 78 -0.85 2.97 15.67
C ASP A 78 -0.62 3.18 14.19
N THR A 79 0.42 2.49 13.67
CA THR A 79 0.75 2.49 12.25
C THR A 79 0.57 1.10 11.66
N VAL A 80 -0.28 1.00 10.64
CA VAL A 80 -0.43 -0.21 9.83
C VAL A 80 0.26 -0.02 8.50
N ILE A 81 1.30 -0.79 8.23
CA ILE A 81 1.95 -0.86 6.93
C ILE A 81 1.34 -2.04 6.18
N THR A 82 0.73 -1.80 5.02
CA THR A 82 0.09 -2.86 4.25
C THR A 82 0.61 -2.91 2.81
N PHE A 83 0.79 -4.14 2.31
CA PHE A 83 1.14 -4.44 0.93
C PHE A 83 -0.10 -4.74 0.08
N ASN A 84 -1.28 -4.76 0.69
CA ASN A 84 -2.54 -5.06 0.02
C ASN A 84 -3.05 -3.85 -0.78
N TYR A 85 -3.59 -4.14 -1.95
CA TYR A 85 -4.20 -3.13 -2.82
C TYR A 85 -5.67 -2.86 -2.51
N ASP A 86 -6.35 -3.80 -1.81
CA ASP A 86 -7.78 -3.69 -1.47
C ASP A 86 -8.06 -2.61 -0.42
N THR A 87 -9.34 -2.34 -0.15
CA THR A 87 -9.80 -1.29 0.77
C THR A 87 -10.53 -1.87 1.99
N LEU A 88 -10.28 -3.14 2.36
CA LEU A 88 -11.01 -3.79 3.46
C LEU A 88 -10.67 -3.19 4.83
N LEU A 89 -9.39 -2.83 5.05
CA LEU A 89 -8.98 -2.21 6.30
C LEU A 89 -9.64 -0.84 6.49
N GLU A 90 -9.64 -0.01 5.45
CA GLU A 90 -10.25 1.32 5.48
C GLU A 90 -11.78 1.21 5.71
N ARG A 91 -12.43 0.25 5.06
CA ARG A 91 -13.86 -0.04 5.31
C ARG A 91 -14.11 -0.50 6.74
N ALA A 92 -13.20 -1.27 7.33
CA ALA A 92 -13.31 -1.69 8.71
C ALA A 92 -13.16 -0.51 9.68
N LEU A 93 -12.18 0.36 9.45
CA LEU A 93 -11.98 1.58 10.24
C LEU A 93 -13.18 2.52 10.14
N ASP A 94 -13.71 2.74 8.92
CA ASP A 94 -14.93 3.52 8.69
C ASP A 94 -16.13 2.91 9.45
N ALA A 95 -16.31 1.59 9.39
CA ALA A 95 -17.44 0.88 10.02
C ALA A 95 -17.41 0.94 11.56
N VAL A 96 -16.23 0.99 12.16
CA VAL A 96 -16.07 1.14 13.63
C VAL A 96 -15.94 2.61 14.06
N GLY A 97 -15.97 3.55 13.12
CA GLY A 97 -15.86 4.98 13.40
C GLY A 97 -14.49 5.42 13.91
N LYS A 98 -13.42 4.69 13.56
CA LYS A 98 -12.05 5.02 13.99
C LYS A 98 -11.40 5.97 12.99
N PRO A 99 -10.92 7.16 13.41
CA PRO A 99 -10.25 8.10 12.50
C PRO A 99 -8.92 7.53 12.02
N TYR A 100 -8.63 7.73 10.75
CA TYR A 100 -7.37 7.28 10.14
C TYR A 100 -6.93 8.21 9.01
N ARG A 101 -5.65 8.16 8.69
CA ARG A 101 -5.07 8.81 7.50
C ARG A 101 -4.30 7.81 6.65
N LEU A 102 -4.16 8.12 5.36
CA LEU A 102 -3.49 7.27 4.35
C LEU A 102 -2.16 7.87 3.85
N PHE A 103 -1.55 8.74 4.62
CA PHE A 103 -0.29 9.40 4.30
C PHE A 103 0.60 9.49 5.56
N PRO A 104 1.93 9.55 5.39
CA PRO A 104 2.84 9.38 6.53
C PRO A 104 2.70 10.45 7.60
N THR A 105 2.77 11.72 7.21
CA THR A 105 2.86 12.84 8.14
C THR A 105 1.81 13.90 7.85
N ARG A 106 0.98 14.21 8.85
CA ARG A 106 0.09 15.37 8.81
C ARG A 106 0.88 16.62 9.20
N LEU A 107 0.76 17.66 8.40
CA LEU A 107 1.40 18.95 8.67
C LEU A 107 0.35 19.98 9.07
N LYS A 108 0.68 20.81 10.05
CA LYS A 108 -0.11 21.96 10.48
C LYS A 108 0.20 23.19 9.62
N ASP A 109 1.45 23.32 9.21
CA ASP A 109 1.93 24.38 8.36
C ASP A 109 3.16 23.91 7.56
N VAL A 110 3.40 24.54 6.41
CA VAL A 110 4.50 24.20 5.51
C VAL A 110 5.26 25.44 5.15
N GLY A 111 6.50 25.53 5.60
CA GLY A 111 7.45 26.59 5.27
C GLY A 111 8.43 26.19 4.16
N GLU A 112 9.32 27.11 3.82
CA GLU A 112 10.33 26.92 2.76
C GLU A 112 11.30 25.76 3.06
N PHE A 113 11.61 25.50 4.34
CA PHE A 113 12.62 24.53 4.76
C PHE A 113 12.05 23.32 5.52
N GLY A 114 10.74 23.09 5.46
CA GLY A 114 10.10 21.96 6.12
C GLY A 114 8.69 22.28 6.59
N GLY A 115 8.07 21.31 7.25
CA GLY A 115 6.71 21.43 7.80
C GLY A 115 6.68 21.27 9.31
N ILE A 116 5.68 21.87 9.94
CA ILE A 116 5.37 21.67 11.36
C ILE A 116 4.38 20.50 11.43
N VAL A 117 4.75 19.43 12.13
CA VAL A 117 3.88 18.27 12.33
C VAL A 117 2.61 18.68 13.09
N ASP A 118 1.46 18.21 12.62
CA ASP A 118 0.20 18.35 13.31
C ASP A 118 -0.03 17.14 14.22
N ASP A 119 0.17 17.32 15.50
CA ASP A 119 -0.08 16.36 16.57
C ASP A 119 -1.44 16.57 17.28
N SER A 120 -2.28 17.46 16.74
CA SER A 120 -3.59 17.77 17.33
C SER A 120 -4.67 16.73 17.02
N ARG A 121 -4.39 15.78 16.13
CA ARG A 121 -5.31 14.72 15.72
C ARG A 121 -4.71 13.37 16.01
N ASP A 122 -5.39 12.63 16.86
CA ASP A 122 -5.09 11.22 17.10
C ASP A 122 -5.78 10.36 16.04
N GLU A 123 -5.01 9.66 15.22
CA GLU A 123 -5.47 8.86 14.08
C GLU A 123 -4.65 7.59 13.95
N VAL A 124 -5.26 6.53 13.43
CA VAL A 124 -4.52 5.38 12.91
C VAL A 124 -3.83 5.78 11.61
N VAL A 125 -2.56 5.44 11.46
CA VAL A 125 -1.81 5.69 10.23
C VAL A 125 -1.83 4.42 9.38
N VAL A 126 -2.38 4.49 8.17
CA VAL A 126 -2.41 3.35 7.24
C VAL A 126 -1.54 3.67 6.03
N LEU A 127 -0.41 2.98 5.93
CA LEU A 127 0.57 3.17 4.85
C LEU A 127 0.44 2.05 3.82
N LYS A 128 -0.21 2.33 2.69
CA LYS A 128 -0.35 1.41 1.56
C LYS A 128 0.85 1.54 0.64
N VAL A 129 1.93 0.88 1.00
CA VAL A 129 3.25 1.03 0.36
C VAL A 129 3.33 0.51 -1.08
N HIS A 130 2.34 -0.29 -1.49
CA HIS A 130 2.17 -0.72 -2.89
C HIS A 130 1.07 0.06 -3.63
N GLY A 131 0.50 1.10 -3.02
CA GLY A 131 -0.63 1.82 -3.57
C GLY A 131 -1.97 1.10 -3.38
N SER A 132 -2.99 1.51 -4.12
CA SER A 132 -4.36 1.04 -3.92
C SER A 132 -5.20 1.07 -5.19
N ILE A 133 -6.20 0.20 -5.25
CA ILE A 133 -7.15 0.13 -6.36
C ILE A 133 -8.06 1.37 -6.48
N ASP A 134 -8.16 2.17 -5.44
CA ASP A 134 -8.97 3.38 -5.37
C ASP A 134 -8.17 4.67 -5.54
N TRP A 135 -6.84 4.60 -5.77
CA TRP A 135 -5.96 5.77 -5.89
C TRP A 135 -5.69 6.12 -7.34
N PHE A 136 -5.80 7.42 -7.68
CA PHE A 136 -5.56 7.94 -9.01
C PHE A 136 -4.77 9.25 -8.94
N ASP A 137 -3.84 9.45 -9.88
CA ASP A 137 -3.02 10.64 -9.96
C ASP A 137 -3.66 11.68 -10.88
N ARG A 138 -3.90 12.86 -10.35
CA ARG A 138 -4.49 13.99 -11.07
C ARG A 138 -3.47 14.81 -11.89
N ALA A 139 -2.18 14.59 -11.70
CA ALA A 139 -1.14 15.45 -12.28
C ALA A 139 -1.24 15.59 -13.80
N ASP A 140 -1.56 14.51 -14.51
CA ASP A 140 -1.74 14.55 -15.96
C ASP A 140 -2.98 15.35 -16.38
N PHE A 141 -4.08 15.13 -15.67
CA PHE A 141 -5.30 15.89 -15.89
C PHE A 141 -5.08 17.40 -15.64
N GLU A 142 -4.40 17.76 -14.56
CA GLU A 142 -4.05 19.17 -14.27
C GLU A 142 -3.19 19.79 -15.38
N ARG A 143 -2.21 19.05 -15.92
CA ARG A 143 -1.41 19.51 -17.07
C ARG A 143 -2.27 19.74 -18.30
N ARG A 144 -3.21 18.85 -18.60
CA ARG A 144 -4.15 19.00 -19.72
C ARG A 144 -5.09 20.18 -19.53
N VAL A 145 -5.65 20.37 -18.34
CA VAL A 145 -6.49 21.54 -18.01
C VAL A 145 -5.72 22.83 -18.22
N ALA A 146 -4.52 22.95 -17.66
CA ALA A 146 -3.69 24.14 -17.82
C ALA A 146 -3.30 24.43 -19.29
N TRP A 147 -3.13 23.39 -20.12
CA TRP A 147 -2.91 23.54 -21.55
C TRP A 147 -4.16 24.06 -22.26
N HIS A 148 -5.35 23.49 -21.99
CA HIS A 148 -6.63 23.93 -22.57
C HIS A 148 -6.94 25.36 -22.18
N GLU A 149 -6.72 25.76 -20.93
CA GLU A 149 -6.90 27.15 -20.50
C GLU A 149 -6.03 28.14 -21.30
N ARG A 150 -4.74 27.82 -21.51
CA ARG A 150 -3.83 28.64 -22.33
C ARG A 150 -4.29 28.76 -23.75
N GLN A 151 -4.91 27.71 -24.31
CA GLN A 151 -5.46 27.71 -25.67
C GLN A 151 -6.88 28.30 -25.74
N LYS A 152 -7.48 28.73 -24.62
CA LYS A 152 -8.89 29.16 -24.53
C LYS A 152 -9.85 28.10 -25.09
N ALA A 153 -9.50 26.81 -24.94
CA ALA A 153 -10.30 25.67 -25.32
C ALA A 153 -11.18 25.19 -24.15
N PRO A 154 -12.27 24.46 -24.39
CA PRO A 154 -13.06 23.84 -23.33
C PRO A 154 -12.19 22.92 -22.45
N PRO A 155 -12.52 22.77 -21.17
CA PRO A 155 -11.79 21.86 -20.30
C PRO A 155 -11.80 20.43 -20.86
N PRO A 156 -10.69 19.68 -20.73
CA PRO A 156 -10.65 18.30 -21.20
C PRO A 156 -11.56 17.41 -20.38
N GLU A 157 -12.18 16.42 -21.02
CA GLU A 157 -12.85 15.35 -20.31
C GLU A 157 -11.83 14.34 -19.75
N ASP A 158 -12.16 13.76 -18.61
CA ASP A 158 -11.38 12.71 -17.95
C ASP A 158 -12.31 11.66 -17.35
N ILE A 159 -11.89 10.40 -17.41
CA ILE A 159 -12.70 9.27 -16.96
C ILE A 159 -12.95 9.30 -15.45
N ILE A 160 -11.97 9.82 -14.68
CA ILE A 160 -12.02 9.89 -13.22
C ILE A 160 -12.42 11.30 -12.78
N PHE A 161 -11.66 12.32 -13.19
CA PHE A 161 -11.73 13.65 -12.61
C PHE A 161 -12.87 14.52 -13.15
N SER A 162 -13.55 14.09 -14.23
CA SER A 162 -14.80 14.73 -14.67
C SER A 162 -16.03 14.27 -13.87
N ASP A 163 -15.93 13.17 -13.09
CA ASP A 163 -17.03 12.58 -12.32
C ASP A 163 -16.76 12.58 -10.81
N GLU A 164 -16.06 13.58 -10.29
CA GLU A 164 -15.60 13.66 -8.89
C GLU A 164 -16.71 13.35 -7.88
N LYS A 165 -17.90 13.92 -8.07
CA LYS A 165 -19.03 13.73 -7.14
C LYS A 165 -19.57 12.31 -7.15
N VAL A 166 -19.66 11.67 -8.31
CA VAL A 166 -20.19 10.31 -8.47
C VAL A 166 -19.22 9.30 -7.85
N LEU A 167 -17.93 9.53 -8.05
CA LEU A 167 -16.86 8.68 -7.55
C LEU A 167 -16.52 8.97 -6.08
N GLY A 168 -16.95 10.11 -5.52
CA GLY A 168 -16.60 10.56 -4.18
C GLY A 168 -15.09 10.74 -4.07
N LEU A 169 -14.50 11.53 -4.99
CA LEU A 169 -13.06 11.76 -4.98
C LEU A 169 -12.64 12.64 -3.81
N GLU A 170 -11.64 12.18 -3.08
CA GLU A 170 -11.00 12.89 -1.97
C GLU A 170 -9.50 12.96 -2.22
N ARG A 171 -8.85 14.04 -1.82
CA ARG A 171 -7.38 14.10 -1.82
C ARG A 171 -6.83 13.06 -0.85
N LEU A 172 -5.71 12.43 -1.21
CA LEU A 172 -5.03 11.51 -0.30
C LEU A 172 -4.49 12.25 0.92
N ILE A 173 -3.89 13.41 0.71
CA ILE A 173 -3.43 14.30 1.79
C ILE A 173 -4.53 15.32 2.09
N ASP A 174 -5.04 15.33 3.31
CA ASP A 174 -5.94 16.36 3.82
C ASP A 174 -5.15 17.33 4.73
N GLY A 175 -4.82 18.48 4.24
CA GLY A 175 -4.10 19.50 4.96
C GLY A 175 -2.93 20.10 4.16
N PRO A 176 -2.12 20.97 4.81
CA PRO A 176 -0.94 21.54 4.21
C PRO A 176 0.08 20.48 3.77
N HIS A 177 0.69 20.66 2.62
CA HIS A 177 1.73 19.78 2.07
C HIS A 177 2.68 20.58 1.18
N HIS A 178 3.88 20.10 0.99
CA HIS A 178 4.84 20.71 0.08
C HIS A 178 4.39 20.58 -1.38
N ASN A 179 4.71 21.58 -2.19
CA ASN A 179 4.45 21.51 -3.64
C ASN A 179 5.20 20.36 -4.33
N SER A 180 6.32 19.94 -3.76
CA SER A 180 7.12 18.82 -4.23
C SER A 180 6.64 17.46 -3.72
N ASP A 181 5.66 17.41 -2.80
CA ASP A 181 5.14 16.16 -2.28
C ASP A 181 4.49 15.35 -3.41
N PRO A 182 4.99 14.15 -3.73
CA PRO A 182 4.47 13.34 -4.83
C PRO A 182 3.04 12.85 -4.60
N LEU A 183 2.57 12.82 -3.33
CA LEU A 183 1.20 12.38 -3.00
C LEU A 183 0.17 13.50 -3.16
N ARG A 184 0.59 14.76 -3.34
CA ARG A 184 -0.29 15.94 -3.41
C ARG A 184 -1.34 15.86 -4.54
N THR A 185 -1.02 15.16 -5.62
CA THR A 185 -1.89 14.97 -6.78
C THR A 185 -2.62 13.64 -6.77
N VAL A 186 -2.44 12.83 -5.73
CA VAL A 186 -3.13 11.55 -5.59
C VAL A 186 -4.48 11.75 -4.92
N TYR A 187 -5.51 11.17 -5.53
CA TYR A 187 -6.89 11.15 -5.03
C TYR A 187 -7.36 9.72 -4.84
N ARG A 188 -8.21 9.52 -3.86
CA ARG A 188 -8.91 8.25 -3.65
C ARG A 188 -10.36 8.36 -4.11
N ALA A 189 -10.89 7.28 -4.67
CA ALA A 189 -12.29 7.17 -5.05
C ALA A 189 -13.04 6.31 -4.01
N ARG A 190 -14.00 6.91 -3.29
CA ARG A 190 -14.78 6.19 -2.26
C ARG A 190 -15.79 5.20 -2.86
N ASN A 191 -16.30 5.50 -4.05
CA ASN A 191 -17.31 4.68 -4.71
C ASN A 191 -16.67 3.72 -5.72
N LEU A 192 -16.06 2.64 -5.21
CA LEU A 192 -15.45 1.59 -6.04
C LEU A 192 -16.42 0.94 -7.02
N LYS A 193 -17.70 0.83 -6.66
CA LYS A 193 -18.71 0.22 -7.53
C LYS A 193 -18.94 1.08 -8.78
N ALA A 194 -19.14 2.38 -8.60
CA ALA A 194 -19.27 3.31 -9.72
C ALA A 194 -17.98 3.42 -10.54
N LEU A 195 -16.83 3.42 -9.87
CA LEU A 195 -15.51 3.48 -10.49
C LEU A 195 -15.31 2.33 -11.47
N TYR A 196 -15.38 1.09 -10.99
CA TYR A 196 -15.11 -0.10 -11.80
C TYR A 196 -16.27 -0.54 -12.71
N ALA A 197 -17.40 0.17 -12.70
CA ALA A 197 -18.44 0.06 -13.70
C ALA A 197 -18.15 0.86 -14.99
N LYS A 198 -17.15 1.74 -14.99
CA LYS A 198 -16.78 2.54 -16.17
C LYS A 198 -16.11 1.68 -17.24
N SER A 199 -16.65 1.66 -18.44
CA SER A 199 -16.18 0.81 -19.55
C SER A 199 -14.77 1.14 -20.06
N LEU A 200 -14.33 2.39 -19.89
CA LEU A 200 -13.02 2.89 -20.35
C LEU A 200 -12.01 3.04 -19.20
N LEU A 201 -12.28 2.49 -18.04
CA LEU A 201 -11.42 2.66 -16.86
C LEU A 201 -9.98 2.14 -17.09
N PHE A 202 -9.78 1.19 -18.02
CA PHE A 202 -8.43 0.74 -18.39
C PHE A 202 -7.52 1.86 -18.89
N MET A 203 -8.08 3.00 -19.32
CA MET A 203 -7.32 4.18 -19.69
C MET A 203 -6.94 5.07 -18.48
N ALA A 204 -7.49 4.78 -17.30
CA ALA A 204 -7.20 5.47 -16.06
C ALA A 204 -6.56 4.48 -15.09
N THR A 205 -5.24 4.46 -15.03
CA THR A 205 -4.48 3.47 -14.27
C THR A 205 -4.55 3.76 -12.78
N PRO A 206 -5.00 2.81 -11.94
CA PRO A 206 -4.90 2.96 -10.51
C PRO A 206 -3.43 3.03 -10.07
N ARG A 207 -3.15 3.87 -9.07
CA ARG A 207 -1.81 4.05 -8.51
C ARG A 207 -1.44 2.82 -7.67
N MET A 208 -0.90 1.81 -8.34
CA MET A 208 -0.46 0.55 -7.77
C MET A 208 0.92 0.20 -8.31
N LEU A 209 1.80 -0.31 -7.44
CA LEU A 209 3.02 -0.99 -7.91
C LEU A 209 2.63 -2.35 -8.47
N PRO A 210 3.04 -2.71 -9.69
CA PRO A 210 2.73 -4.03 -10.24
C PRO A 210 3.40 -5.13 -9.39
N PRO A 211 2.83 -6.34 -9.31
CA PRO A 211 3.46 -7.47 -8.64
C PRO A 211 4.63 -8.00 -9.50
N SER A 212 5.75 -7.29 -9.45
CA SER A 212 6.96 -7.53 -10.24
C SER A 212 8.21 -7.32 -9.39
N ALA A 213 9.27 -8.03 -9.67
CA ALA A 213 10.58 -7.84 -9.04
C ALA A 213 11.20 -6.45 -9.34
N THR A 214 10.77 -5.80 -10.44
CA THR A 214 11.27 -4.48 -10.88
C THR A 214 10.32 -3.34 -10.55
N LYS A 215 9.29 -3.56 -9.72
CA LYS A 215 8.26 -2.57 -9.37
C LYS A 215 8.81 -1.25 -8.80
N LEU A 216 10.02 -1.22 -8.26
CA LEU A 216 10.67 0.00 -7.81
C LEU A 216 10.84 1.06 -8.91
N LEU A 217 10.85 0.67 -10.19
CA LEU A 217 10.88 1.61 -11.30
C LEU A 217 9.68 2.57 -11.30
N TYR A 218 8.57 2.15 -10.70
CA TYR A 218 7.31 2.91 -10.60
C TYR A 218 7.04 3.48 -9.21
N ALA A 219 7.97 3.26 -8.26
CA ALA A 219 7.76 3.60 -6.85
C ALA A 219 7.92 5.10 -6.54
N THR A 220 8.42 5.92 -7.46
CA THR A 220 8.82 7.33 -7.21
C THR A 220 7.75 8.12 -6.45
N ARG A 221 6.47 7.95 -6.80
CA ARG A 221 5.37 8.67 -6.14
C ARG A 221 4.93 8.06 -4.80
N LEU A 222 5.45 6.89 -4.47
CA LEU A 222 5.21 6.21 -3.19
C LEU A 222 6.45 6.24 -2.29
N ASN A 223 7.52 6.92 -2.70
CA ASN A 223 8.77 6.98 -1.95
C ASN A 223 8.58 7.53 -0.53
N ASP A 224 7.65 8.47 -0.34
CA ASP A 224 7.38 9.06 0.97
C ASP A 224 6.85 8.04 1.98
N PHE A 225 6.16 6.97 1.50
CA PHE A 225 5.76 5.86 2.37
C PHE A 225 6.94 5.02 2.86
N TRP A 226 8.03 5.02 2.11
CA TRP A 226 9.23 4.24 2.40
C TRP A 226 10.30 5.06 3.13
N ALA A 227 10.24 6.39 3.00
CA ALA A 227 11.15 7.28 3.69
C ALA A 227 11.01 7.09 5.21
N ASP A 228 12.12 7.08 5.90
CA ASP A 228 12.22 6.94 7.36
C ASP A 228 11.78 5.57 7.95
N MET A 229 11.16 4.67 7.15
CA MET A 229 10.78 3.35 7.66
C MET A 229 12.00 2.55 8.16
N GLY A 230 13.17 2.69 7.51
CA GLY A 230 14.38 2.01 7.95
C GLY A 230 14.86 2.42 9.35
N ASN A 231 14.46 3.61 9.82
CA ASN A 231 14.77 4.12 11.15
C ASN A 231 13.62 3.90 12.15
N ALA A 232 12.45 3.49 11.70
CA ALA A 232 11.30 3.21 12.56
C ALA A 232 11.51 1.91 13.39
N GLY A 233 10.59 1.61 14.28
CA GLY A 233 10.67 0.45 15.18
C GLY A 233 11.41 0.70 16.49
N TYR A 234 12.24 1.73 16.58
CA TYR A 234 13.07 2.01 17.76
C TYR A 234 12.23 2.25 19.02
N TYR A 235 11.21 3.11 18.91
CA TYR A 235 10.35 3.53 20.02
C TYR A 235 9.02 2.82 20.11
N ASN A 236 8.75 1.83 19.24
CA ASN A 236 7.52 1.05 19.29
C ASN A 236 7.56 0.08 20.49
N PHE A 237 6.44 -0.09 21.18
CA PHE A 237 6.30 -1.03 22.31
C PHE A 237 5.67 -2.35 21.89
N GLY A 238 4.85 -2.34 20.83
CA GLY A 238 4.32 -3.50 20.15
C GLY A 238 4.70 -3.51 18.68
N MET A 239 4.90 -4.68 18.10
CA MET A 239 5.10 -4.87 16.67
C MET A 239 4.53 -6.22 16.24
N ALA A 240 3.83 -6.24 15.10
CA ALA A 240 3.30 -7.48 14.54
C ALA A 240 3.58 -7.59 13.04
N ILE A 241 3.74 -8.82 12.56
CA ILE A 241 3.78 -9.18 11.15
C ILE A 241 2.65 -10.17 10.89
N ILE A 242 1.70 -9.79 10.01
CA ILE A 242 0.49 -10.55 9.77
C ILE A 242 0.37 -10.90 8.28
N GLY A 243 0.41 -12.19 7.95
CA GLY A 243 0.14 -12.72 6.61
C GLY A 243 1.11 -12.25 5.53
N PHE A 244 2.34 -11.86 5.88
CA PHE A 244 3.32 -11.41 4.91
C PHE A 244 4.45 -12.42 4.76
N SER A 245 4.43 -13.19 3.69
CA SER A 245 5.38 -14.28 3.43
C SER A 245 6.78 -13.82 3.05
N LEU A 246 7.01 -12.53 2.85
CA LEU A 246 8.25 -11.90 2.39
C LEU A 246 8.79 -12.58 1.11
N PRO A 247 8.13 -12.39 -0.04
CA PRO A 247 8.56 -12.98 -1.30
C PRO A 247 10.02 -12.62 -1.64
N ALA A 248 10.72 -13.53 -2.30
CA ALA A 248 12.13 -13.31 -2.67
C ALA A 248 12.33 -12.09 -3.58
N GLN A 249 11.32 -11.76 -4.37
CA GLN A 249 11.32 -10.64 -5.31
C GLN A 249 11.14 -9.28 -4.63
N ASP A 250 10.64 -9.25 -3.37
CA ASP A 250 10.42 -8.03 -2.61
C ASP A 250 11.66 -7.65 -1.76
N GLU A 251 12.82 -7.54 -2.41
CA GLU A 251 14.08 -7.26 -1.73
C GLU A 251 14.07 -5.93 -0.97
N TYR A 252 13.43 -4.91 -1.50
CA TYR A 252 13.26 -3.62 -0.82
C TYR A 252 12.39 -3.76 0.45
N ALA A 253 11.31 -4.56 0.41
CA ALA A 253 10.51 -4.86 1.60
C ALA A 253 11.33 -5.62 2.65
N ARG A 254 12.19 -6.54 2.20
CA ARG A 254 13.12 -7.25 3.08
C ARG A 254 14.07 -6.31 3.80
N GLN A 255 14.66 -5.33 3.10
CA GLN A 255 15.56 -4.36 3.70
C GLN A 255 14.86 -3.50 4.75
N ILE A 256 13.65 -3.04 4.45
CA ILE A 256 12.86 -2.23 5.37
C ILE A 256 12.46 -3.03 6.59
N LEU A 257 11.91 -4.23 6.40
CA LEU A 257 11.53 -5.11 7.52
C LEU A 257 12.75 -5.51 8.36
N TYR A 258 13.90 -5.73 7.72
CA TYR A 258 15.15 -5.95 8.45
C TYR A 258 15.45 -4.76 9.38
N GLY A 259 15.38 -3.54 8.88
CA GLY A 259 15.58 -2.32 9.68
C GLY A 259 14.57 -2.22 10.82
N LEU A 260 13.27 -2.30 10.51
CA LEU A 260 12.18 -2.20 11.47
C LEU A 260 12.30 -3.24 12.60
N VAL A 261 12.43 -4.50 12.24
CA VAL A 261 12.51 -5.62 13.21
C VAL A 261 13.78 -5.54 14.05
N THR A 262 14.92 -5.24 13.41
CA THR A 262 16.19 -5.12 14.10
C THR A 262 16.16 -3.96 15.09
N ASN A 263 15.64 -2.81 14.70
CA ASN A 263 15.47 -1.66 15.59
C ASN A 263 14.52 -1.98 16.74
N TYR A 264 13.40 -2.65 16.45
CA TYR A 264 12.44 -3.07 17.47
C TYR A 264 13.05 -4.04 18.49
N GLN A 265 13.71 -5.10 18.03
CA GLN A 265 14.19 -6.16 18.91
C GLN A 265 15.52 -5.84 19.63
N ARG A 266 16.35 -4.94 19.11
CA ARG A 266 17.66 -4.64 19.69
C ARG A 266 17.66 -3.44 20.62
N ASN A 267 16.82 -2.43 20.35
CA ASN A 267 16.88 -1.17 21.06
C ASN A 267 15.81 -1.12 22.17
N ASN A 268 16.18 -0.71 23.35
CA ASN A 268 15.29 -0.52 24.52
C ASN A 268 14.38 -1.72 24.79
N TRP A 269 14.92 -2.94 24.60
CA TRP A 269 14.11 -4.16 24.71
C TRP A 269 13.61 -4.38 26.14
N ASP A 270 14.48 -4.26 27.11
CA ASP A 270 14.15 -4.57 28.50
C ASP A 270 13.36 -3.47 29.17
N GLN A 271 13.77 -2.22 28.97
CA GLN A 271 13.07 -1.04 29.49
C GLN A 271 13.50 0.21 28.71
N ASP A 272 12.55 1.13 28.48
CA ASP A 272 12.86 2.49 28.08
C ASP A 272 13.16 3.38 29.32
N GLU A 273 13.43 4.67 29.08
CA GLU A 273 13.70 5.66 30.13
C GLU A 273 12.51 5.84 31.11
N LEU A 274 11.30 5.42 30.72
CA LEU A 274 10.09 5.46 31.54
C LEU A 274 9.77 4.11 32.20
N GLY A 275 10.64 3.10 32.06
CA GLY A 275 10.46 1.78 32.61
C GLY A 275 9.46 0.89 31.87
N ARG A 276 9.05 1.29 30.63
CA ARG A 276 8.15 0.49 29.81
C ARG A 276 8.91 -0.60 29.08
N LYS A 277 8.31 -1.78 28.98
CA LYS A 277 8.89 -2.94 28.32
C LYS A 277 8.20 -3.24 26.99
N LYS A 278 8.98 -3.63 25.99
CA LYS A 278 8.46 -4.08 24.69
C LYS A 278 7.83 -5.48 24.79
N THR A 279 6.77 -5.70 24.04
CA THR A 279 6.17 -7.02 23.87
C THR A 279 6.97 -7.86 22.86
N PRO A 280 6.90 -9.21 22.88
CA PRO A 280 7.47 -10.02 21.82
C PRO A 280 6.91 -9.63 20.46
N LEU A 281 7.76 -9.68 19.41
CA LEU A 281 7.31 -9.50 18.03
C LEU A 281 6.25 -10.55 17.70
N ALA A 282 4.99 -10.15 17.51
CA ALA A 282 3.93 -11.06 17.13
C ALA A 282 4.03 -11.41 15.62
N ILE A 283 4.09 -12.70 15.31
CA ILE A 283 4.11 -13.17 13.91
C ILE A 283 2.90 -14.09 13.72
N VAL A 284 2.01 -13.71 12.82
CA VAL A 284 0.80 -14.44 12.48
C VAL A 284 0.82 -14.79 11.00
N ASP A 285 0.90 -16.08 10.70
CA ASP A 285 0.83 -16.58 9.32
C ASP A 285 0.16 -17.96 9.30
N PHE A 286 -0.07 -18.52 8.14
CA PHE A 286 -0.64 -19.84 7.97
C PHE A 286 0.43 -20.82 7.50
N PHE A 287 0.74 -21.81 8.37
CA PHE A 287 1.66 -22.89 8.04
C PHE A 287 0.91 -24.23 7.99
N PRO A 288 0.65 -24.79 6.81
CA PRO A 288 -0.01 -26.09 6.68
C PRO A 288 0.83 -27.23 7.23
N ASP A 289 2.16 -27.05 7.27
CA ASP A 289 3.12 -28.05 7.70
C ASP A 289 4.41 -27.44 8.27
N THR A 290 5.22 -28.24 8.94
CA THR A 290 6.53 -27.84 9.49
C THR A 290 7.53 -27.34 8.44
N PRO A 291 7.63 -27.93 7.23
CA PRO A 291 8.46 -27.38 6.17
C PRO A 291 8.08 -25.95 5.73
N SER A 292 6.79 -25.60 5.77
CA SER A 292 6.32 -24.24 5.44
C SER A 292 6.77 -23.22 6.50
N GLU A 293 6.68 -23.56 7.78
CA GLU A 293 7.22 -22.72 8.86
C GLU A 293 8.74 -22.58 8.75
N ALA A 294 9.46 -23.65 8.44
CA ALA A 294 10.91 -23.62 8.28
C ALA A 294 11.33 -22.67 7.14
N ARG A 295 10.65 -22.74 5.98
CA ARG A 295 10.87 -21.82 4.88
C ARG A 295 10.56 -20.37 5.23
N PHE A 296 9.51 -20.13 6.01
CA PHE A 296 9.19 -18.81 6.52
C PHE A 296 10.31 -18.29 7.42
N ARG A 297 10.75 -19.05 8.40
CA ARG A 297 11.86 -18.69 9.31
C ARG A 297 13.16 -18.40 8.55
N GLU A 298 13.45 -19.12 7.49
CA GLU A 298 14.62 -18.84 6.63
C GLU A 298 14.52 -17.50 5.91
N ARG A 299 13.35 -17.11 5.45
CA ARG A 299 13.14 -15.79 4.85
C ARG A 299 13.28 -14.66 5.88
N TYR A 300 12.86 -14.92 7.11
CA TYR A 300 12.91 -14.02 8.26
C TYR A 300 14.10 -14.30 9.17
N ARG A 301 15.22 -14.79 8.63
CA ARG A 301 16.43 -15.15 9.40
C ARG A 301 17.06 -14.01 10.22
N PHE A 302 16.64 -12.78 9.98
CA PHE A 302 17.05 -11.59 10.73
C PHE A 302 16.24 -11.38 12.03
N VAL A 303 15.17 -12.12 12.25
CA VAL A 303 14.35 -12.07 13.46
C VAL A 303 15.09 -12.78 14.59
N ASP A 304 15.18 -12.13 15.74
CA ASP A 304 15.54 -12.80 17.00
C ASP A 304 14.32 -13.57 17.52
N TRP A 305 14.31 -14.87 17.27
CA TRP A 305 13.20 -15.75 17.61
C TRP A 305 13.00 -15.93 19.12
N SER A 306 13.97 -15.56 19.95
CA SER A 306 13.81 -15.54 21.41
C SER A 306 12.96 -14.35 21.89
N ARG A 307 12.77 -13.36 21.00
CA ARG A 307 11.99 -12.14 21.22
C ARG A 307 10.77 -12.05 20.27
N ALA A 308 10.28 -13.20 19.82
CA ALA A 308 9.13 -13.31 18.94
C ALA A 308 8.14 -14.38 19.41
N ASP A 309 6.86 -14.14 19.19
CA ASP A 309 5.77 -15.11 19.38
C ASP A 309 5.13 -15.41 18.03
N ILE A 310 5.12 -16.68 17.62
CA ILE A 310 4.63 -17.09 16.31
C ILE A 310 3.31 -17.86 16.43
N SER A 311 2.34 -17.53 15.55
CA SER A 311 1.09 -18.25 15.36
C SER A 311 1.00 -18.73 13.92
N GLY A 312 0.96 -20.04 13.72
CA GLY A 312 0.94 -20.67 12.38
C GLY A 312 -0.45 -21.11 11.90
N LYS A 313 -1.52 -20.68 12.58
CA LYS A 313 -2.91 -21.07 12.24
C LYS A 313 -3.65 -20.05 11.38
N GLY A 314 -2.98 -19.00 10.95
CA GLY A 314 -3.58 -17.85 10.29
C GLY A 314 -4.14 -16.84 11.29
N LEU A 315 -4.73 -15.77 10.76
CA LEU A 315 -5.34 -14.71 11.56
C LEU A 315 -6.72 -15.18 12.07
N ASP A 316 -6.86 -15.22 13.38
CA ASP A 316 -8.10 -15.49 14.10
C ASP A 316 -8.16 -14.63 15.37
N LEU A 317 -9.24 -14.76 16.17
CA LEU A 317 -9.40 -13.96 17.39
C LEU A 317 -8.29 -14.24 18.41
N ALA A 318 -7.83 -15.50 18.52
CA ALA A 318 -6.78 -15.87 19.47
C ALA A 318 -5.41 -15.32 19.05
N SER A 319 -5.14 -15.24 17.74
CA SER A 319 -3.91 -14.60 17.24
C SER A 319 -3.97 -13.08 17.33
N LEU A 320 -5.16 -12.47 17.23
CA LEU A 320 -5.34 -11.03 17.54
C LEU A 320 -5.00 -10.71 19.01
N ASP A 321 -5.34 -11.58 19.96
CA ASP A 321 -4.95 -11.39 21.36
C ASP A 321 -3.43 -11.29 21.55
N LYS A 322 -2.66 -12.00 20.72
CA LYS A 322 -1.19 -11.91 20.72
C LYS A 322 -0.66 -10.65 20.05
N VAL A 323 -1.34 -10.18 19.00
CA VAL A 323 -0.97 -8.97 18.27
C VAL A 323 -1.13 -7.72 19.14
N PHE A 324 -2.16 -7.71 20.00
CA PHE A 324 -2.54 -6.59 20.86
C PHE A 324 -2.30 -6.83 22.36
N ALA A 325 -1.37 -7.73 22.69
CA ALA A 325 -1.02 -8.08 24.08
C ALA A 325 -0.26 -6.98 24.84
#